data_5afbb19feb67d7bbf8acff62cf2b80ba
#
_entry.id   5afbb19feb67d7bbf8acff62cf2b80ba
#
_cell.length_a   1.000
_cell.length_b   1.000
_cell.length_c   1.000
_cell.angle_alpha   90.00
_cell.angle_beta   90.00
_cell.angle_gamma   90.00
#
_symmetry.space_group_name_H-M   'P 1'
#
loop_
_entity.id
_entity.type
_entity.pdbx_description
1 polymer ?
#
loop_
_entity_poly.entity_id
_entity_poly.type
_entity_poly.pdbx_seq_one_letter_code
_entity_poly.pdbx_strand_id
1 'polypeptide(L)'
;MAAQKRTRALLLAAAAMCGAVLAGVAITTRGFGLIEATSVDTRERAAQQRCERDVVARLVAPSTAKLSDVNVTSVQLDPDIMDLFSLSSGGPLNGVDHSRISVRSVEGVVEVPNEVGGTLHDPFKCRAYFVDGDLVDTLVVFDHDH
;
A
#
# COMPACT_ATOMS: atom_id res chain seq x y z
N MET A 1 16.70 -67.01 -1.03
CA MET A 1 16.39 -66.01 -0.02
C MET A 1 17.46 -64.94 0.15
N ALA A 2 18.61 -65.01 -0.48
CA ALA A 2 19.70 -64.00 -0.34
C ALA A 2 19.59 -62.77 -1.26
N ALA A 3 18.89 -62.88 -2.40
CA ALA A 3 18.76 -61.79 -3.39
C ALA A 3 17.83 -60.65 -2.97
N GLN A 4 16.81 -60.96 -2.17
CA GLN A 4 15.80 -59.98 -1.76
C GLN A 4 16.25 -58.99 -0.67
N LYS A 5 17.27 -59.38 0.12
CA LYS A 5 17.88 -58.49 1.14
C LYS A 5 18.79 -57.42 0.54
N ARG A 6 19.44 -57.74 -0.61
CA ARG A 6 20.35 -56.76 -1.27
C ARG A 6 19.59 -55.64 -2.00
N THR A 7 18.42 -55.95 -2.57
CA THR A 7 17.59 -54.95 -3.25
C THR A 7 16.96 -53.95 -2.29
N ARG A 8 16.58 -54.35 -1.08
CA ARG A 8 16.05 -53.46 -0.05
C ARG A 8 17.10 -52.51 0.53
N ALA A 9 18.33 -52.97 0.66
CA ALA A 9 19.44 -52.12 1.12
C ALA A 9 19.84 -51.05 0.09
N LEU A 10 19.76 -51.37 -1.22
CA LEU A 10 20.05 -50.43 -2.28
C LEU A 10 18.94 -49.35 -2.44
N LEU A 11 17.66 -49.68 -2.21
CA LEU A 11 16.56 -48.76 -2.26
C LEU A 11 16.55 -47.73 -1.10
N LEU A 12 17.03 -48.17 0.08
CA LEU A 12 17.15 -47.26 1.24
C LEU A 12 18.33 -46.34 1.12
N ALA A 13 19.40 -46.71 0.44
CA ALA A 13 20.55 -45.82 0.19
C ALA A 13 20.24 -44.72 -0.86
N ALA A 14 19.39 -45.02 -1.85
CA ALA A 14 18.99 -44.06 -2.86
C ALA A 14 18.06 -42.96 -2.31
N ALA A 15 17.21 -43.27 -1.32
CA ALA A 15 16.31 -42.29 -0.70
C ALA A 15 17.03 -41.31 0.23
N ALA A 16 18.16 -41.68 0.82
CA ALA A 16 18.93 -40.79 1.70
C ALA A 16 19.73 -39.71 0.95
N MET A 17 20.08 -39.95 -0.31
CA MET A 17 20.85 -38.97 -1.11
C MET A 17 19.98 -37.85 -1.69
N CYS A 18 18.69 -38.07 -1.94
CA CYS A 18 17.80 -37.04 -2.45
C CYS A 18 17.36 -36.01 -1.38
N GLY A 19 17.41 -36.36 -0.10
CA GLY A 19 17.03 -35.44 0.99
C GLY A 19 18.05 -34.36 1.31
N ALA A 20 19.34 -34.61 1.02
CA ALA A 20 20.40 -33.65 1.37
C ALA A 20 20.58 -32.49 0.37
N VAL A 21 20.13 -32.65 -0.88
CA VAL A 21 20.27 -31.60 -1.93
C VAL A 21 19.18 -30.54 -1.84
N LEU A 22 18.01 -30.89 -1.28
CA LEU A 22 16.90 -29.88 -1.14
C LEU A 22 17.05 -28.96 0.09
N ALA A 23 17.85 -29.32 1.08
CA ALA A 23 18.08 -28.48 2.25
C ALA A 23 19.14 -27.38 2.02
N GLY A 24 19.97 -27.49 0.98
CA GLY A 24 21.06 -26.56 0.71
C GLY A 24 20.67 -25.32 -0.12
N VAL A 25 19.51 -25.29 -0.77
CA VAL A 25 19.11 -24.17 -1.64
C VAL A 25 18.22 -23.15 -0.92
N ALA A 26 17.67 -23.49 0.24
CA ALA A 26 16.73 -22.62 0.97
C ALA A 26 17.39 -21.53 1.84
N ILE A 27 18.73 -21.49 1.97
CA ILE A 27 19.38 -20.60 2.95
C ILE A 27 20.04 -19.37 2.29
N THR A 28 20.17 -19.31 0.97
CA THR A 28 20.94 -18.22 0.32
C THR A 28 20.12 -17.11 -0.34
N THR A 29 18.77 -17.12 -0.25
CA THR A 29 17.94 -16.06 -0.83
C THR A 29 17.14 -15.23 0.18
N ARG A 30 17.51 -15.26 1.46
CA ARG A 30 16.99 -14.26 2.42
C ARG A 30 17.98 -13.11 2.55
N GLY A 31 18.23 -12.46 1.42
CA GLY A 31 18.80 -11.12 1.39
C GLY A 31 17.75 -10.11 1.88
N PHE A 32 18.18 -9.19 2.68
CA PHE A 32 17.56 -8.09 3.42
C PHE A 32 16.52 -7.22 2.66
N GLY A 33 16.23 -7.46 1.40
CA GLY A 33 15.34 -6.63 0.58
C GLY A 33 13.84 -6.91 0.67
N LEU A 34 13.41 -8.06 1.22
CA LEU A 34 11.99 -8.45 1.19
C LEU A 34 11.14 -7.78 2.29
N ILE A 35 11.75 -7.30 3.36
CA ILE A 35 11.01 -6.69 4.47
C ILE A 35 10.62 -5.24 4.13
N GLU A 36 11.48 -4.49 3.45
CA GLU A 36 11.17 -3.12 3.03
C GLU A 36 10.12 -3.09 1.92
N ALA A 37 10.22 -3.95 0.91
CA ALA A 37 9.23 -4.03 -0.17
C ALA A 37 7.82 -4.36 0.35
N THR A 38 7.70 -5.26 1.33
CA THR A 38 6.42 -5.64 1.94
C THR A 38 5.81 -4.49 2.74
N SER A 39 6.62 -3.70 3.44
CA SER A 39 6.14 -2.58 4.26
C SER A 39 5.70 -1.39 3.41
N VAL A 40 6.37 -1.12 2.29
CA VAL A 40 5.99 -0.08 1.33
C VAL A 40 4.64 -0.40 0.71
N ASP A 41 4.47 -1.61 0.18
CA ASP A 41 3.21 -2.08 -0.42
C ASP A 41 2.04 -2.03 0.59
N THR A 42 2.27 -2.37 1.85
CA THR A 42 1.25 -2.29 2.90
C THR A 42 0.82 -0.84 3.18
N ARG A 43 1.77 0.11 3.24
CA ARG A 43 1.45 1.54 3.45
C ARG A 43 0.73 2.14 2.26
N GLU A 44 1.13 1.81 1.05
CA GLU A 44 0.46 2.27 -0.17
C GLU A 44 -0.99 1.80 -0.22
N ARG A 45 -1.25 0.53 0.06
CA ARG A 45 -2.62 0.01 0.17
C ARG A 45 -3.42 0.67 1.28
N ALA A 46 -2.83 0.89 2.46
CA ALA A 46 -3.50 1.57 3.56
C ALA A 46 -3.87 3.02 3.19
N ALA A 47 -2.95 3.75 2.55
CA ALA A 47 -3.18 5.09 2.04
C ALA A 47 -4.32 5.10 1.01
N GLN A 48 -4.26 4.23 0.01
CA GLN A 48 -5.27 4.13 -1.03
C GLN A 48 -6.65 3.85 -0.43
N GLN A 49 -6.81 2.80 0.37
CA GLN A 49 -8.09 2.42 0.97
C GLN A 49 -8.68 3.51 1.87
N ARG A 50 -7.85 4.21 2.63
CA ARG A 50 -8.31 5.29 3.49
C ARG A 50 -8.73 6.49 2.66
N CYS A 51 -7.90 6.92 1.69
CA CYS A 51 -8.21 8.02 0.80
C CYS A 51 -9.47 7.77 -0.03
N GLU A 52 -9.62 6.60 -0.64
CA GLU A 52 -10.82 6.25 -1.40
C GLU A 52 -12.08 6.36 -0.54
N ARG A 53 -12.05 5.86 0.69
CA ARG A 53 -13.16 5.97 1.63
C ARG A 53 -13.48 7.42 1.99
N ASP A 54 -12.45 8.21 2.28
CA ASP A 54 -12.63 9.61 2.71
C ASP A 54 -13.06 10.52 1.56
N VAL A 55 -12.63 10.22 0.31
CA VAL A 55 -13.13 10.86 -0.91
C VAL A 55 -14.61 10.57 -1.08
N VAL A 56 -15.01 9.30 -1.06
CA VAL A 56 -16.42 8.89 -1.24
C VAL A 56 -17.30 9.48 -0.13
N ALA A 57 -16.83 9.54 1.11
CA ALA A 57 -17.58 10.11 2.23
C ALA A 57 -17.89 11.61 2.10
N ARG A 58 -17.15 12.35 1.25
CA ARG A 58 -17.37 13.78 0.99
C ARG A 58 -18.31 14.05 -0.18
N LEU A 59 -18.70 13.04 -0.92
CA LEU A 59 -19.59 13.18 -2.07
C LEU A 59 -21.05 13.31 -1.64
N VAL A 60 -21.82 14.06 -2.40
CA VAL A 60 -23.27 14.21 -2.18
C VAL A 60 -24.01 12.91 -2.44
N ALA A 61 -23.57 12.11 -3.43
CA ALA A 61 -24.17 10.84 -3.81
C ALA A 61 -23.13 9.70 -3.79
N PRO A 62 -22.66 9.26 -2.62
CA PRO A 62 -21.55 8.30 -2.50
C PRO A 62 -21.86 6.93 -3.09
N SER A 63 -23.13 6.51 -3.11
CA SER A 63 -23.56 5.18 -3.60
C SER A 63 -23.46 5.01 -5.11
N THR A 64 -23.40 6.10 -5.87
CA THR A 64 -23.32 6.10 -7.33
C THR A 64 -21.95 6.46 -7.87
N ALA A 65 -21.05 6.88 -6.98
CA ALA A 65 -19.69 7.28 -7.34
C ALA A 65 -18.83 6.05 -7.68
N LYS A 66 -17.99 6.22 -8.69
CA LYS A 66 -16.91 5.29 -9.04
C LYS A 66 -15.58 6.05 -8.97
N LEU A 67 -14.54 5.37 -8.53
CA LEU A 67 -13.18 5.89 -8.57
C LEU A 67 -12.43 5.21 -9.72
N SER A 68 -11.74 6.00 -10.53
CA SER A 68 -10.91 5.54 -11.64
C SER A 68 -9.54 6.19 -11.61
N ASP A 69 -8.58 5.62 -12.34
CA ASP A 69 -7.22 6.11 -12.50
C ASP A 69 -6.48 6.38 -11.18
N VAL A 70 -6.77 5.58 -10.15
CA VAL A 70 -6.18 5.76 -8.82
C VAL A 70 -4.71 5.37 -8.83
N ASN A 71 -3.85 6.31 -8.45
CA ASN A 71 -2.41 6.14 -8.35
C ASN A 71 -1.90 6.58 -6.98
N VAL A 72 -0.91 5.87 -6.45
CA VAL A 72 -0.27 6.18 -5.16
C VAL A 72 1.20 6.50 -5.37
N THR A 73 1.65 7.62 -4.84
CA THR A 73 3.05 8.06 -4.90
C THR A 73 3.58 8.46 -3.54
N SER A 74 4.89 8.28 -3.33
CA SER A 74 5.57 8.81 -2.15
C SER A 74 5.88 10.28 -2.35
N VAL A 75 5.54 11.12 -1.37
CA VAL A 75 5.77 12.56 -1.41
C VAL A 75 6.63 12.97 -0.22
N GLN A 76 7.56 13.91 -0.44
CA GLN A 76 8.32 14.50 0.64
C GLN A 76 7.50 15.61 1.31
N LEU A 77 7.64 15.71 2.62
CA LEU A 77 7.04 16.80 3.38
C LEU A 77 7.86 18.07 3.12
N ASP A 78 7.34 18.96 2.29
CA ASP A 78 7.95 20.24 1.99
C ASP A 78 7.38 21.31 2.94
N PRO A 79 8.23 22.00 3.73
CA PRO A 79 7.76 23.02 4.67
C PRO A 79 7.09 24.23 4.01
N ASP A 80 7.34 24.47 2.73
CA ASP A 80 6.80 25.65 2.02
C ASP A 80 5.46 25.40 1.33
N ILE A 81 4.94 24.17 1.37
CA ILE A 81 3.71 23.79 0.67
C ILE A 81 2.57 23.47 1.64
N MET A 82 1.34 23.59 1.15
CA MET A 82 0.07 23.35 1.83
C MET A 82 -0.06 22.01 2.56
N ASP A 83 0.87 21.07 2.38
CA ASP A 83 0.93 19.83 3.13
C ASP A 83 1.14 20.04 4.64
N LEU A 84 1.74 21.15 5.02
CA LEU A 84 1.90 21.57 6.42
C LEU A 84 0.63 22.19 7.04
N PHE A 85 -0.37 22.52 6.24
CA PHE A 85 -1.58 23.14 6.75
C PHE A 85 -2.31 22.22 7.75
N SER A 86 -2.29 20.91 7.51
CA SER A 86 -2.83 19.92 8.44
C SER A 86 -2.03 19.83 9.75
N LEU A 87 -0.73 20.11 9.72
CA LEU A 87 0.16 20.15 10.89
C LEU A 87 -0.10 21.37 11.78
N SER A 88 -0.50 22.47 11.17
CA SER A 88 -0.74 23.75 11.88
C SER A 88 -2.14 23.86 12.51
N SER A 89 -3.10 23.02 12.11
CA SER A 89 -4.52 23.20 12.46
C SER A 89 -5.01 22.36 13.65
N GLY A 90 -4.11 21.80 14.49
CA GLY A 90 -4.49 21.14 15.73
C GLY A 90 -4.98 19.69 15.61
N GLY A 91 -4.72 19.06 14.45
CA GLY A 91 -5.04 17.64 14.22
C GLY A 91 -4.04 16.65 14.86
N PRO A 92 -4.12 15.37 14.53
CA PRO A 92 -3.27 14.32 15.09
C PRO A 92 -1.76 14.46 14.77
N LEU A 93 -1.39 15.37 13.86
CA LEU A 93 -0.02 15.69 13.51
C LEU A 93 0.57 16.86 14.31
N ASN A 94 -0.25 17.51 15.17
CA ASN A 94 0.21 18.65 15.95
C ASN A 94 1.29 18.24 16.97
N GLY A 95 2.46 18.92 16.86
CA GLY A 95 3.60 18.65 17.76
C GLY A 95 4.41 17.39 17.42
N VAL A 96 4.09 16.71 16.30
CA VAL A 96 4.89 15.58 15.83
C VAL A 96 6.11 16.09 15.08
N ASP A 97 7.28 15.52 15.37
CA ASP A 97 8.51 15.84 14.64
C ASP A 97 8.38 15.44 13.16
N HIS A 98 8.74 16.34 12.25
CA HIS A 98 8.63 16.14 10.81
C HIS A 98 9.43 14.94 10.30
N SER A 99 10.55 14.61 10.96
CA SER A 99 11.36 13.43 10.59
C SER A 99 10.65 12.09 10.80
N ARG A 100 9.59 12.07 11.61
CA ARG A 100 8.76 10.90 11.90
C ARG A 100 7.56 10.79 10.96
N ILE A 101 7.29 11.83 10.17
CA ILE A 101 6.14 11.90 9.27
C ILE A 101 6.55 11.47 7.87
N SER A 102 5.80 10.55 7.30
CA SER A 102 5.88 10.21 5.88
C SER A 102 4.52 10.38 5.21
N VAL A 103 4.52 10.82 3.95
CA VAL A 103 3.31 11.15 3.21
C VAL A 103 3.18 10.30 1.97
N ARG A 104 1.94 9.84 1.69
CA ARG A 104 1.56 9.24 0.41
C ARG A 104 0.50 10.12 -0.25
N SER A 105 0.72 10.46 -1.53
CA SER A 105 -0.28 11.09 -2.37
C SER A 105 -1.08 10.02 -3.07
N VAL A 106 -2.40 10.09 -2.97
CA VAL A 106 -3.34 9.28 -3.73
C VAL A 106 -4.09 10.23 -4.65
N GLU A 107 -3.97 10.04 -5.93
CA GLU A 107 -4.61 10.86 -6.96
C GLU A 107 -5.51 9.98 -7.82
N GLY A 108 -6.61 10.52 -8.30
CA GLY A 108 -7.55 9.78 -9.14
C GLY A 108 -8.71 10.66 -9.62
N VAL A 109 -9.70 10.03 -10.21
CA VAL A 109 -10.91 10.70 -10.72
C VAL A 109 -12.14 10.08 -10.07
N VAL A 110 -13.04 10.94 -9.61
CA VAL A 110 -14.39 10.55 -9.19
C VAL A 110 -15.31 10.67 -10.39
N GLU A 111 -16.02 9.59 -10.70
CA GLU A 111 -17.05 9.54 -11.72
C GLU A 111 -18.42 9.48 -11.04
N VAL A 112 -19.26 10.45 -11.29
CA VAL A 112 -20.65 10.50 -10.78
C VAL A 112 -21.63 10.75 -11.92
N PRO A 113 -22.80 10.07 -11.94
CA PRO A 113 -23.88 10.40 -12.88
C PRO A 113 -24.38 11.83 -12.64
N ASN A 114 -24.59 12.60 -13.69
CA ASN A 114 -25.26 13.90 -13.61
C ASN A 114 -26.77 13.78 -13.89
N GLU A 115 -27.51 14.84 -13.60
CA GLU A 115 -28.98 14.89 -13.72
C GLU A 115 -29.48 14.76 -15.17
N VAL A 116 -28.63 15.01 -16.17
CA VAL A 116 -28.96 14.94 -17.59
C VAL A 116 -28.53 13.64 -18.27
N GLY A 117 -28.12 12.63 -17.48
CA GLY A 117 -27.74 11.30 -17.95
C GLY A 117 -26.29 11.17 -18.46
N GLY A 118 -25.46 12.18 -18.23
CA GLY A 118 -24.02 12.11 -18.46
C GLY A 118 -23.24 11.66 -17.22
N THR A 119 -21.92 11.63 -17.34
CA THR A 119 -20.98 11.37 -16.23
C THR A 119 -20.13 12.61 -15.99
N LEU A 120 -20.09 13.07 -14.75
CA LEU A 120 -19.14 14.09 -14.30
C LEU A 120 -17.85 13.38 -13.87
N HIS A 121 -16.73 13.92 -14.29
CA HIS A 121 -15.38 13.49 -13.91
C HIS A 121 -14.73 14.58 -13.06
N ASP A 122 -14.45 14.28 -11.80
CA ASP A 122 -13.90 15.24 -10.84
C ASP A 122 -12.56 14.71 -10.30
N PRO A 123 -11.42 15.29 -10.70
CA PRO A 123 -10.13 14.91 -10.19
C PRO A 123 -10.02 15.18 -8.69
N PHE A 124 -9.41 14.23 -7.97
CA PHE A 124 -9.12 14.39 -6.55
C PHE A 124 -7.65 14.15 -6.24
N LYS A 125 -7.19 14.79 -5.19
CA LYS A 125 -5.90 14.55 -4.56
C LYS A 125 -6.10 14.30 -3.07
N CYS A 126 -5.55 13.22 -2.55
CA CYS A 126 -5.59 12.89 -1.14
C CYS A 126 -4.18 12.68 -0.61
N ARG A 127 -3.86 13.32 0.51
CA ARG A 127 -2.63 13.11 1.25
C ARG A 127 -2.91 12.20 2.44
N ALA A 128 -2.19 11.09 2.53
CA ALA A 128 -2.23 10.17 3.66
C ALA A 128 -0.96 10.33 4.49
N TYR A 129 -1.12 10.71 5.75
CA TYR A 129 -0.04 11.00 6.69
C TYR A 129 0.22 9.82 7.62
N PHE A 130 1.47 9.42 7.70
CA PHE A 130 1.94 8.35 8.56
C PHE A 130 2.93 8.89 9.58
N VAL A 131 2.80 8.46 10.84
CA VAL A 131 3.78 8.70 11.90
C VAL A 131 4.36 7.37 12.30
N ASP A 132 5.69 7.23 12.22
CA ASP A 132 6.42 5.98 12.50
C ASP A 132 5.89 4.75 11.72
N GLY A 133 5.22 4.99 10.62
CA GLY A 133 4.62 3.96 9.76
C GLY A 133 3.15 3.68 9.97
N ASP A 134 2.52 4.26 10.98
CA ASP A 134 1.08 4.16 11.24
C ASP A 134 0.32 5.30 10.57
N LEU A 135 -0.76 4.97 9.87
CA LEU A 135 -1.63 5.95 9.21
C LEU A 135 -2.45 6.71 10.26
N VAL A 136 -2.22 8.01 10.39
CA VAL A 136 -2.83 8.86 11.43
C VAL A 136 -3.88 9.81 10.90
N ASP A 137 -3.71 10.33 9.67
CA ASP A 137 -4.63 11.33 9.10
C ASP A 137 -4.66 11.30 7.58
N THR A 138 -5.69 11.91 6.99
CA THR A 138 -5.84 12.12 5.55
C THR A 138 -6.40 13.50 5.25
N LEU A 139 -5.90 14.13 4.20
CA LEU A 139 -6.40 15.39 3.66
C LEU A 139 -6.86 15.17 2.22
N VAL A 140 -8.14 15.36 1.95
CA VAL A 140 -8.73 15.26 0.61
C VAL A 140 -8.98 16.66 0.04
N VAL A 141 -8.55 16.88 -1.19
CA VAL A 141 -8.79 18.09 -1.99
C VAL A 141 -9.37 17.65 -3.34
N PHE A 142 -10.45 18.31 -3.77
CA PHE A 142 -10.97 18.19 -5.12
C PHE A 142 -10.43 19.35 -5.94
N ASP A 143 -9.93 19.04 -7.11
CA ASP A 143 -9.40 20.04 -8.04
C ASP A 143 -10.56 20.52 -8.93
N HIS A 144 -11.36 21.43 -8.38
CA HIS A 144 -12.41 22.11 -9.15
C HIS A 144 -11.76 23.20 -9.97
N ASP A 145 -11.49 22.94 -11.24
CA ASP A 145 -11.18 23.98 -12.20
C ASP A 145 -12.41 24.90 -12.35
N HIS A 146 -12.30 26.09 -11.76
CA HIS A 146 -13.24 27.19 -11.95
C HIS A 146 -12.86 28.06 -13.14
#